data_78629181e36a790c20e68e9428eaa18e
#
_entry.id   78629181e36a790c20e68e9428eaa18e
#
_cell.length_a   1.000
_cell.length_b   1.000
_cell.length_c   1.000
_cell.angle_alpha   90.00
_cell.angle_beta   90.00
_cell.angle_gamma   90.00
#
_symmetry.space_group_name_H-M   'P 1'
#
loop_
_entity.id
_entity.type
_entity.pdbx_description
1 polymer ?
#
loop_
_entity_poly.entity_id
_entity_poly.type
_entity_poly.pdbx_seq_one_letter_code
_entity_poly.pdbx_strand_id
1 'polypeptide(L)'
;MMNIKAYISNMICIITGDIVGSRKIKDSWLLSLKTALKAVSGQNDKWEIYRGDSFQVEVTAENAIRTAAYLKACIKINKPADVRMGIGIGEVKTKRKKLSESRGDAFVNSGAAFDSLKQAKVNLAIKTENP
;
A
#
# COMPACT_ATOMS: atom_id res chain seq x y z
N MET A 1 31.46 -7.07 -0.56
CA MET A 1 30.56 -5.89 -0.59
C MET A 1 29.31 -6.24 -1.39
N MET A 2 28.15 -5.96 -0.83
CA MET A 2 26.89 -6.27 -1.52
C MET A 2 26.70 -5.32 -2.72
N ASN A 3 26.37 -5.91 -3.88
CA ASN A 3 26.01 -5.12 -5.07
C ASN A 3 24.72 -4.37 -4.78
N ILE A 4 24.69 -3.08 -5.08
CA ILE A 4 23.52 -2.23 -4.83
C ILE A 4 22.28 -2.73 -5.59
N LYS A 5 22.44 -3.27 -6.79
CA LYS A 5 21.37 -3.90 -7.54
C LYS A 5 20.80 -5.11 -6.83
N ALA A 6 21.66 -5.97 -6.28
CA ALA A 6 21.22 -7.14 -5.52
C ALA A 6 20.51 -6.73 -4.23
N TYR A 7 21.01 -5.68 -3.56
CA TYR A 7 20.37 -5.14 -2.36
C TYR A 7 18.96 -4.62 -2.68
N ILE A 8 18.81 -3.81 -3.72
CA ILE A 8 17.52 -3.25 -4.13
C ILE A 8 16.56 -4.35 -4.60
N SER A 9 17.06 -5.38 -5.29
CA SER A 9 16.20 -6.46 -5.82
C SER A 9 15.58 -7.32 -4.73
N ASN A 10 16.18 -7.35 -3.52
CA ASN A 10 15.62 -8.06 -2.36
C ASN A 10 14.63 -7.21 -1.58
N MET A 11 14.50 -5.94 -1.93
CA MET A 11 13.59 -5.03 -1.28
C MET A 11 12.24 -5.01 -1.98
N ILE A 12 11.19 -5.07 -1.18
CA ILE A 12 9.82 -4.89 -1.66
C ILE A 12 9.24 -3.63 -1.05
N CYS A 13 8.15 -3.20 -1.63
CA CYS A 13 7.35 -2.12 -1.11
C CYS A 13 5.96 -2.64 -0.76
N ILE A 14 5.48 -2.30 0.43
CA ILE A 14 4.11 -2.54 0.84
C ILE A 14 3.43 -1.20 0.97
N ILE A 15 2.26 -1.07 0.35
CA ILE A 15 1.38 0.08 0.55
C ILE A 15 0.23 -0.38 1.43
N THR A 16 0.08 0.24 2.58
CA THR A 16 -1.05 0.03 3.49
C THR A 16 -1.92 1.26 3.43
N GLY A 17 -3.22 1.07 3.22
CA GLY A 17 -4.11 2.22 3.08
C GLY A 17 -5.52 1.97 3.56
N ASP A 18 -6.29 3.05 3.66
CA ASP A 18 -7.72 2.99 3.90
C ASP A 18 -8.45 4.07 3.10
N ILE A 19 -9.73 3.85 2.91
CA ILE A 19 -10.59 4.78 2.17
C ILE A 19 -11.21 5.77 3.13
N VAL A 20 -10.97 7.05 2.87
CA VAL A 20 -11.57 8.15 3.63
C VAL A 20 -12.95 8.43 3.06
N GLY A 21 -13.95 8.48 3.95
CA GLY A 21 -15.32 8.80 3.54
C GLY A 21 -16.11 7.62 2.99
N SER A 22 -15.61 6.39 3.13
CA SER A 22 -16.27 5.19 2.59
C SER A 22 -17.71 5.01 3.09
N ARG A 23 -17.98 5.43 4.32
CA ARG A 23 -19.32 5.29 4.94
C ARG A 23 -20.34 6.29 4.40
N LYS A 24 -19.88 7.33 3.72
CA LYS A 24 -20.73 8.42 3.22
C LYS A 24 -21.08 8.28 1.75
N ILE A 25 -20.56 7.27 1.08
CA ILE A 25 -20.75 7.06 -0.36
C ILE A 25 -21.17 5.64 -0.64
N LYS A 26 -21.77 5.43 -1.81
CA LYS A 26 -22.11 4.08 -2.29
C LYS A 26 -20.83 3.29 -2.58
N ASP A 27 -20.97 1.97 -2.69
CA ASP A 27 -19.86 1.02 -2.81
C ASP A 27 -19.07 1.11 -4.13
N SER A 28 -19.30 2.15 -4.94
CA SER A 28 -18.55 2.35 -6.18
C SER A 28 -17.04 2.44 -5.96
N TRP A 29 -16.62 2.96 -4.81
CA TRP A 29 -15.20 3.02 -4.46
C TRP A 29 -14.59 1.61 -4.34
N LEU A 30 -15.37 0.63 -3.87
CA LEU A 30 -14.88 -0.74 -3.72
C LEU A 30 -14.53 -1.36 -5.07
N LEU A 31 -15.38 -1.18 -6.06
CA LEU A 31 -15.10 -1.65 -7.41
C LEU A 31 -13.87 -0.96 -7.99
N SER A 32 -13.76 0.36 -7.81
CA SER A 32 -12.61 1.14 -8.26
C SER A 32 -11.33 0.65 -7.60
N LEU A 33 -11.36 0.37 -6.29
CA LEU A 33 -10.21 -0.13 -5.55
C LEU A 33 -9.78 -1.51 -6.06
N LYS A 34 -10.72 -2.44 -6.19
CA LYS A 34 -10.43 -3.79 -6.69
C LYS A 34 -9.83 -3.75 -8.09
N THR A 35 -10.42 -2.94 -8.97
CA THR A 35 -9.95 -2.81 -10.35
C THR A 35 -8.53 -2.23 -10.38
N ALA A 36 -8.27 -1.21 -9.57
CA ALA A 36 -6.96 -0.58 -9.48
C ALA A 36 -5.90 -1.53 -8.91
N LEU A 37 -6.23 -2.27 -7.84
CA LEU A 37 -5.31 -3.21 -7.22
C LEU A 37 -4.93 -4.33 -8.20
N LYS A 38 -5.89 -4.86 -8.94
CA LYS A 38 -5.62 -5.86 -9.97
C LYS A 38 -4.72 -5.31 -11.07
N ALA A 39 -4.94 -4.05 -11.47
CA ALA A 39 -4.15 -3.42 -12.53
C ALA A 39 -2.69 -3.23 -12.12
N VAL A 40 -2.42 -2.86 -10.86
CA VAL A 40 -1.06 -2.56 -10.41
C VAL A 40 -0.28 -3.80 -9.97
N SER A 41 -0.95 -4.84 -9.49
CA SER A 41 -0.26 -6.04 -8.97
C SER A 41 -0.30 -7.22 -9.93
N GLY A 42 -1.36 -7.33 -10.73
CA GLY A 42 -1.54 -8.44 -11.66
C GLY A 42 -1.77 -9.80 -11.03
N GLN A 43 -1.66 -9.94 -9.71
CA GLN A 43 -1.77 -11.22 -8.99
C GLN A 43 -2.58 -11.05 -7.73
N ASN A 44 -3.46 -12.01 -7.46
CA ASN A 44 -4.38 -11.96 -6.32
C ASN A 44 -3.67 -12.10 -4.97
N ASP A 45 -2.51 -12.74 -4.92
CA ASP A 45 -1.74 -12.91 -3.68
C ASP A 45 -0.90 -11.69 -3.32
N LYS A 46 -0.91 -10.67 -4.15
CA LYS A 46 -0.11 -9.45 -3.94
C LYS A 46 -0.93 -8.29 -3.42
N TRP A 47 -2.21 -8.47 -3.17
CA TRP A 47 -3.05 -7.46 -2.58
C TRP A 47 -4.17 -8.09 -1.76
N GLU A 48 -4.68 -7.31 -0.82
CA GLU A 48 -5.78 -7.74 0.04
C GLU A 48 -6.59 -6.54 0.49
N ILE A 49 -7.90 -6.70 0.54
CA ILE A 49 -8.83 -5.74 1.16
C ILE A 49 -9.33 -6.39 2.43
N TYR A 50 -9.26 -5.67 3.55
CA TYR A 50 -9.65 -6.19 4.86
C TYR A 50 -10.30 -5.08 5.68
N ARG A 51 -11.00 -5.46 6.75
CA ARG A 51 -11.71 -4.52 7.64
C ARG A 51 -12.67 -3.59 6.89
N GLY A 52 -13.20 -4.04 5.76
CA GLY A 52 -14.15 -3.27 4.96
C GLY A 52 -13.49 -2.29 4.00
N ASP A 53 -12.71 -1.35 4.49
CA ASP A 53 -12.15 -0.26 3.68
C ASP A 53 -10.63 -0.11 3.78
N SER A 54 -9.96 -1.08 4.37
CA SER A 54 -8.50 -1.11 4.44
C SER A 54 -7.92 -2.03 3.37
N PHE A 55 -6.70 -1.76 2.94
CA PHE A 55 -6.04 -2.60 1.95
C PHE A 55 -4.54 -2.61 2.13
N GLN A 56 -3.93 -3.64 1.57
CA GLN A 56 -2.48 -3.73 1.39
C GLN A 56 -2.20 -4.20 -0.02
N VAL A 57 -1.09 -3.72 -0.58
CA VAL A 57 -0.60 -4.18 -1.88
C VAL A 57 0.91 -4.20 -1.88
N GLU A 58 1.46 -5.27 -2.45
CA GLU A 58 2.89 -5.42 -2.66
C GLU A 58 3.25 -4.94 -4.06
N VAL A 59 4.22 -4.05 -4.15
CA VAL A 59 4.76 -3.55 -5.42
C VAL A 59 6.27 -3.46 -5.32
N THR A 60 6.94 -3.24 -6.43
CA THR A 60 8.37 -2.98 -6.40
C THR A 60 8.62 -1.58 -5.85
N ALA A 61 9.76 -1.39 -5.19
CA ALA A 61 10.12 -0.07 -4.67
C ALA A 61 10.18 0.98 -5.80
N GLU A 62 10.61 0.55 -6.96
CA GLU A 62 10.68 1.40 -8.15
C GLU A 62 9.31 1.97 -8.55
N ASN A 63 8.24 1.19 -8.38
CA ASN A 63 6.88 1.56 -8.79
C ASN A 63 6.04 2.11 -7.65
N ALA A 64 6.59 2.26 -6.45
CA ALA A 64 5.81 2.60 -5.26
C ALA A 64 5.02 3.92 -5.40
N ILE A 65 5.71 4.99 -5.79
CA ILE A 65 5.07 6.32 -5.90
C ILE A 65 4.06 6.34 -7.04
N ARG A 66 4.39 5.74 -8.18
CA ARG A 66 3.48 5.63 -9.31
C ARG A 66 2.22 4.87 -8.93
N THR A 67 2.37 3.77 -8.21
CA THR A 67 1.24 2.97 -7.75
C THR A 67 0.37 3.76 -6.79
N ALA A 68 0.97 4.46 -5.81
CA ALA A 68 0.22 5.27 -4.86
C ALA A 68 -0.58 6.37 -5.59
N ALA A 69 0.04 7.07 -6.54
CA ALA A 69 -0.63 8.10 -7.31
C ALA A 69 -1.79 7.54 -8.13
N TYR A 70 -1.61 6.37 -8.73
CA TYR A 70 -2.64 5.70 -9.51
C TYR A 70 -3.83 5.29 -8.63
N LEU A 71 -3.57 4.67 -7.47
CA LEU A 71 -4.62 4.28 -6.53
C LEU A 71 -5.39 5.52 -6.07
N LYS A 72 -4.70 6.59 -5.73
CA LYS A 72 -5.34 7.82 -5.31
C LYS A 72 -6.25 8.39 -6.40
N ALA A 73 -5.77 8.45 -7.63
CA ALA A 73 -6.57 8.94 -8.75
C ALA A 73 -7.84 8.11 -8.96
N CYS A 74 -7.70 6.78 -8.91
CA CYS A 74 -8.85 5.87 -9.11
C CYS A 74 -9.91 6.04 -8.01
N ILE A 75 -9.49 6.22 -6.76
CA ILE A 75 -10.42 6.39 -5.65
C ILE A 75 -11.09 7.77 -5.68
N LYS A 76 -10.35 8.82 -5.97
CA LYS A 76 -10.88 10.18 -5.95
C LYS A 76 -11.91 10.47 -7.02
N ILE A 77 -12.03 9.63 -8.04
CA ILE A 77 -13.14 9.69 -9.00
C ILE A 77 -14.48 9.52 -8.28
N ASN A 78 -14.51 8.78 -7.19
CA ASN A 78 -15.71 8.52 -6.39
C ASN A 78 -15.88 9.59 -5.31
N LYS A 79 -16.13 10.80 -5.70
CA LYS A 79 -16.29 11.91 -4.74
C LYS A 79 -17.39 11.63 -3.71
N PRO A 80 -17.19 11.94 -2.43
CA PRO A 80 -16.06 12.64 -1.82
C PRO A 80 -14.95 11.72 -1.29
N ALA A 81 -14.84 10.48 -1.77
CA ALA A 81 -13.84 9.53 -1.31
C ALA A 81 -12.42 10.03 -1.54
N ASP A 82 -11.56 9.68 -0.63
CA ASP A 82 -10.11 9.87 -0.74
C ASP A 82 -9.44 8.63 -0.15
N VAL A 83 -8.12 8.56 -0.21
CA VAL A 83 -7.36 7.44 0.28
C VAL A 83 -6.14 7.94 1.05
N ARG A 84 -5.89 7.30 2.21
CA ARG A 84 -4.66 7.50 2.99
C ARG A 84 -3.78 6.29 2.79
N MET A 85 -2.50 6.52 2.55
CA MET A 85 -1.56 5.43 2.27
C MET A 85 -0.25 5.63 3.00
N GLY A 86 0.25 4.54 3.60
CA GLY A 86 1.59 4.45 4.13
C GLY A 86 2.40 3.49 3.26
N ILE A 87 3.53 3.94 2.78
CA ILE A 87 4.43 3.15 1.94
C ILE A 87 5.61 2.70 2.81
N GLY A 88 5.81 1.40 2.91
CA GLY A 88 6.95 0.82 3.60
C GLY A 88 7.85 0.09 2.62
N ILE A 89 9.14 0.34 2.70
CA ILE A 89 10.16 -0.34 1.89
C ILE A 89 11.06 -1.14 2.83
N GLY A 90 11.34 -2.37 2.47
CA GLY A 90 12.17 -3.24 3.29
C GLY A 90 12.16 -4.66 2.78
N GLU A 91 12.75 -5.55 3.57
CA GLU A 91 12.78 -6.97 3.25
C GLU A 91 11.51 -7.67 3.71
N VAL A 92 11.17 -8.76 3.04
CA VAL A 92 10.12 -9.68 3.47
C VAL A 92 10.77 -10.88 4.15
N LYS A 93 10.37 -11.17 5.39
CA LYS A 93 10.88 -12.33 6.12
C LYS A 93 9.98 -13.54 5.97
N THR A 94 8.67 -13.35 6.03
CA THR A 94 7.70 -14.44 5.94
C THR A 94 6.58 -14.01 5.02
N LYS A 95 6.45 -14.72 3.90
CA LYS A 95 5.34 -14.48 2.98
C LYS A 95 4.28 -15.56 3.20
N ARG A 96 3.06 -15.12 3.46
CA ARG A 96 1.90 -15.98 3.64
C ARG A 96 0.96 -15.86 2.43
N LYS A 97 0.00 -16.78 2.33
CA LYS A 97 -0.99 -16.76 1.27
C LYS A 97 -1.82 -15.47 1.29
N LYS A 98 -2.18 -15.00 2.50
CA LYS A 98 -2.78 -13.68 2.67
C LYS A 98 -1.68 -12.67 2.96
N LEU A 99 -1.70 -11.57 2.24
CA LEU A 99 -0.69 -10.53 2.38
C LEU A 99 -0.66 -9.97 3.82
N SER A 100 -1.84 -9.78 4.43
CA SER A 100 -1.96 -9.25 5.80
C SER A 100 -1.36 -10.15 6.87
N GLU A 101 -1.12 -11.43 6.56
CA GLU A 101 -0.48 -12.38 7.46
C GLU A 101 1.03 -12.50 7.22
N SER A 102 1.54 -11.82 6.21
CA SER A 102 2.96 -11.82 5.88
C SER A 102 3.71 -10.86 6.78
N ARG A 103 5.01 -11.08 6.94
CA ARG A 103 5.85 -10.32 7.87
C ARG A 103 7.16 -9.90 7.22
N GLY A 104 7.73 -8.83 7.74
CA GLY A 104 9.01 -8.30 7.32
C GLY A 104 9.06 -6.79 7.50
N ASP A 105 10.22 -6.22 7.25
CA ASP A 105 10.45 -4.78 7.48
C ASP A 105 9.55 -3.90 6.61
N ALA A 106 9.24 -4.33 5.38
CA ALA A 106 8.34 -3.59 4.52
C ALA A 106 6.94 -3.44 5.15
N PHE A 107 6.44 -4.50 5.78
CA PHE A 107 5.13 -4.47 6.45
C PHE A 107 5.16 -3.58 7.69
N VAL A 108 6.19 -3.71 8.52
CA VAL A 108 6.36 -2.87 9.71
C VAL A 108 6.47 -1.42 9.32
N ASN A 109 7.27 -1.10 8.31
CA ASN A 109 7.48 0.26 7.85
C ASN A 109 6.21 0.87 7.25
N SER A 110 5.45 0.10 6.46
CA SER A 110 4.19 0.63 5.89
C SER A 110 3.16 0.90 6.98
N GLY A 111 3.06 0.03 7.99
CA GLY A 111 2.19 0.25 9.14
C GLY A 111 2.58 1.49 9.94
N ALA A 112 3.86 1.67 10.20
CA ALA A 112 4.36 2.85 10.91
C ALA A 112 4.12 4.13 10.11
N ALA A 113 4.37 4.11 8.81
CA ALA A 113 4.08 5.24 7.92
C ALA A 113 2.59 5.57 7.94
N PHE A 114 1.74 4.55 7.84
CA PHE A 114 0.30 4.73 7.86
C PHE A 114 -0.18 5.33 9.19
N ASP A 115 0.32 4.82 10.31
CA ASP A 115 -0.06 5.30 11.63
C ASP A 115 0.35 6.77 11.85
N SER A 116 1.42 7.21 11.21
CA SER A 116 1.88 8.60 11.34
C SER A 116 0.95 9.61 10.66
N LEU A 117 0.09 9.18 9.74
CA LEU A 117 -0.76 10.06 8.94
C LEU A 117 -1.76 10.84 9.78
N LYS A 118 -2.29 10.22 10.84
CA LYS A 118 -3.30 10.86 11.70
C LYS A 118 -2.76 12.11 12.39
N GLN A 119 -1.52 12.06 12.85
CA GLN A 119 -0.88 13.18 13.54
C GLN A 119 -0.37 14.26 12.58
N ALA A 120 0.14 13.83 11.43
CA ALA A 120 0.72 14.73 10.45
C ALA A 120 -0.33 15.44 9.58
N LYS A 121 -1.60 15.00 9.61
CA LYS A 121 -2.69 15.53 8.79
C LYS A 121 -2.38 15.51 7.29
N VAL A 122 -1.68 14.47 6.86
CA VAL A 122 -1.35 14.23 5.45
C VAL A 122 -1.94 12.89 5.03
N ASN A 123 -2.00 12.63 3.74
CA ASN A 123 -2.62 11.42 3.21
C ASN A 123 -1.61 10.41 2.65
N LEU A 124 -0.33 10.74 2.65
CA LEU A 124 0.71 9.86 2.17
C LEU A 124 1.97 10.01 3.02
N ALA A 125 2.55 8.91 3.43
CA ALA A 125 3.82 8.86 4.13
C ALA A 125 4.64 7.67 3.63
N ILE A 126 5.95 7.80 3.68
CA ILE A 126 6.88 6.76 3.25
C ILE A 126 7.86 6.52 4.40
N LYS A 127 8.11 5.24 4.68
CA LYS A 127 9.15 4.85 5.63
C LYS A 127 10.00 3.74 5.05
N THR A 128 11.30 3.89 5.17
CA THR A 128 12.27 2.88 4.79
C THR A 128 13.32 2.77 5.89
N GLU A 129 13.93 1.60 6.00
CA GLU A 129 15.10 1.45 6.83
C GLU A 129 16.20 2.31 6.26
N ASN A 130 16.72 3.20 7.07
CA ASN A 130 17.80 4.07 6.63
C ASN A 130 19.12 3.35 6.88
N PRO A 131 19.92 3.09 5.86
CA PRO A 131 21.29 2.65 6.07
C PRO A 131 22.12 3.76 6.71
#